data_12928022506d08780c467901b6e9111b
#
_entry.id   12928022506d08780c467901b6e9111b
#
_cell.length_a   1.000
_cell.length_b   1.000
_cell.length_c   1.000
_cell.angle_alpha   90.00
_cell.angle_beta   90.00
_cell.angle_gamma   90.00
#
_symmetry.space_group_name_H-M   'P 1'
#
loop_
_entity.id
_entity.type
_entity.pdbx_description
1 polymer ?
#
loop_
_entity_poly.entity_id
_entity_poly.type
_entity_poly.pdbx_seq_one_letter_code
_entity_poly.pdbx_strand_id
1 'polypeptide(L)'
;RSMGVGKQMIMSKKMIKELSSSLLPFSDAVSSELPMSSLLRLSLFQVSVGIATVLLVGTLNRVMIVELGVVASLVATMVAIPILLAPLRAVLGFKSDNHKSLIGWKRMPYIWYGTMWQFGGLAVMPFSIIVLSGDQTVGPWWAGHILVAFSFLATGMGAHLTQTAGLALAADRATDKTRSQVVALLYVMFLLGMGLAALTFGLLLADFTKFKLIQVCLLYTSDAADDLWC
;
A
#
# COMPACT_ATOMS: atom_id res chain seq x y z
N ARG A 1 36.52 -2.66 44.10
CA ARG A 1 35.01 -2.58 44.30
C ARG A 1 34.26 -1.93 43.16
N SER A 2 34.90 -1.22 42.20
CA SER A 2 34.23 -0.50 41.11
C SER A 2 33.85 -1.39 39.88
N MET A 3 34.48 -2.54 39.73
CA MET A 3 34.24 -3.45 38.59
C MET A 3 32.86 -4.19 38.62
N GLY A 4 32.25 -4.30 39.81
CA GLY A 4 30.95 -4.97 39.98
C GLY A 4 29.74 -4.15 39.49
N VAL A 5 29.79 -2.83 39.68
CA VAL A 5 28.68 -1.94 39.38
C VAL A 5 28.48 -1.79 37.87
N GLY A 6 29.56 -1.69 37.08
CA GLY A 6 29.51 -1.62 35.64
C GLY A 6 28.91 -2.88 34.98
N LYS A 7 29.29 -4.05 35.52
CA LYS A 7 28.79 -5.34 35.03
C LYS A 7 27.31 -5.57 35.33
N GLN A 8 26.86 -5.12 36.53
CA GLN A 8 25.42 -5.13 36.88
C GLN A 8 24.59 -4.18 36.04
N MET A 9 25.13 -2.99 35.74
CA MET A 9 24.44 -2.00 34.92
C MET A 9 24.28 -2.44 33.45
N ILE A 10 25.31 -3.11 32.91
CA ILE A 10 25.28 -3.70 31.56
C ILE A 10 24.28 -4.88 31.51
N MET A 11 24.28 -5.72 32.54
CA MET A 11 23.36 -6.87 32.64
C MET A 11 21.91 -6.43 32.83
N SER A 12 21.65 -5.35 33.58
CA SER A 12 20.33 -4.74 33.75
C SER A 12 19.84 -4.15 32.43
N LYS A 13 20.67 -3.42 31.70
CA LYS A 13 20.30 -2.87 30.35
C LYS A 13 20.04 -3.97 29.37
N LYS A 14 20.78 -5.08 29.41
CA LYS A 14 20.54 -6.22 28.51
C LYS A 14 19.23 -6.93 28.86
N MET A 15 18.95 -7.14 30.15
CA MET A 15 17.69 -7.73 30.63
C MET A 15 16.46 -6.83 30.27
N ILE A 16 16.57 -5.52 30.47
CA ILE A 16 15.49 -4.57 30.08
C ILE A 16 15.26 -4.60 28.58
N LYS A 17 16.31 -4.68 27.78
CA LYS A 17 16.21 -4.78 26.32
C LYS A 17 15.60 -6.13 25.88
N GLU A 18 15.92 -7.22 26.53
CA GLU A 18 15.34 -8.54 26.28
C GLU A 18 13.87 -8.61 26.74
N LEU A 19 13.52 -8.04 27.91
CA LEU A 19 12.12 -7.94 28.34
C LEU A 19 11.30 -7.03 27.42
N SER A 20 11.84 -5.88 27.01
CA SER A 20 11.12 -4.98 26.10
C SER A 20 10.93 -5.60 24.72
N SER A 21 11.90 -6.39 24.23
CA SER A 21 11.75 -7.09 22.96
C SER A 21 10.75 -8.25 23.04
N SER A 22 10.66 -8.95 24.17
CA SER A 22 9.68 -10.05 24.34
C SER A 22 8.23 -9.56 24.54
N LEU A 23 8.06 -8.31 24.97
CA LEU A 23 6.72 -7.69 25.12
C LEU A 23 6.20 -7.06 23.82
N LEU A 24 7.08 -6.86 22.83
CA LEU A 24 6.64 -6.31 21.54
C LEU A 24 6.07 -7.43 20.66
N PRO A 25 4.88 -7.23 20.08
CA PRO A 25 4.36 -8.15 19.06
C PRO A 25 5.35 -8.26 17.90
N PHE A 26 5.58 -9.48 17.43
CA PHE A 26 6.57 -9.78 16.37
C PHE A 26 8.04 -9.58 16.72
N SER A 27 8.40 -9.58 18.02
CA SER A 27 9.81 -9.57 18.45
C SER A 27 10.63 -10.74 17.85
N ASP A 28 9.98 -11.87 17.62
CA ASP A 28 10.59 -13.06 17.03
C ASP A 28 10.89 -12.91 15.51
N ALA A 29 10.31 -11.90 14.85
CA ALA A 29 10.61 -11.57 13.47
C ALA A 29 11.96 -10.84 13.31
N VAL A 30 12.52 -10.33 14.42
CA VAL A 30 13.77 -9.57 14.43
C VAL A 30 14.96 -10.51 14.35
N SER A 31 15.90 -10.21 13.46
CA SER A 31 17.19 -10.88 13.36
C SER A 31 18.33 -9.85 13.41
N SER A 32 19.56 -10.31 13.58
CA SER A 32 20.75 -9.45 13.54
C SER A 32 20.90 -8.73 12.19
N GLU A 33 20.44 -9.35 11.12
CA GLU A 33 20.46 -8.81 9.76
C GLU A 33 19.25 -7.92 9.46
N LEU A 34 18.11 -8.10 10.15
CA LEU A 34 16.90 -7.33 9.98
C LEU A 34 16.38 -6.82 11.33
N PRO A 35 16.90 -5.69 11.83
CA PRO A 35 16.44 -5.08 13.07
C PRO A 35 15.00 -4.56 12.96
N MET A 36 14.27 -4.44 14.06
CA MET A 36 12.87 -4.01 14.12
C MET A 36 12.62 -2.72 13.38
N SER A 37 13.51 -1.74 13.48
CA SER A 37 13.37 -0.45 12.77
C SER A 37 13.39 -0.60 11.26
N SER A 38 14.26 -1.46 10.72
CA SER A 38 14.33 -1.76 9.30
C SER A 38 13.12 -2.56 8.83
N LEU A 39 12.63 -3.47 9.67
CA LEU A 39 11.44 -4.27 9.40
C LEU A 39 10.19 -3.39 9.35
N LEU A 40 10.03 -2.45 10.29
CA LEU A 40 8.92 -1.50 10.29
C LEU A 40 8.97 -0.57 9.07
N ARG A 41 10.14 -0.02 8.74
CA ARG A 41 10.31 0.79 7.52
C ARG A 41 9.96 -0.01 6.27
N LEU A 42 10.44 -1.26 6.19
CA LEU A 42 10.12 -2.13 5.07
C LEU A 42 8.63 -2.44 4.98
N SER A 43 7.89 -2.45 6.10
CA SER A 43 6.46 -2.75 6.13
C SER A 43 5.56 -1.56 5.80
N LEU A 44 6.07 -0.32 5.75
CA LEU A 44 5.29 0.88 5.45
C LEU A 44 4.61 0.82 4.08
N PHE A 45 5.26 0.23 3.06
CA PHE A 45 4.63 0.08 1.75
C PHE A 45 3.30 -0.70 1.82
N GLN A 46 3.15 -1.62 2.78
CA GLN A 46 1.90 -2.37 2.96
C GLN A 46 0.77 -1.49 3.49
N VAL A 47 1.09 -0.50 4.34
CA VAL A 47 0.12 0.51 4.79
C VAL A 47 -0.40 1.28 3.58
N SER A 48 0.49 1.75 2.70
CA SER A 48 0.15 2.46 1.47
C SER A 48 -0.74 1.61 0.54
N VAL A 49 -0.41 0.34 0.33
CA VAL A 49 -1.24 -0.58 -0.47
C VAL A 49 -2.60 -0.81 0.20
N GLY A 50 -2.65 -0.90 1.54
CA GLY A 50 -3.89 -1.04 2.30
C GLY A 50 -4.83 0.16 2.13
N ILE A 51 -4.28 1.37 2.24
CA ILE A 51 -5.02 2.62 2.03
C ILE A 51 -5.59 2.68 0.61
N ALA A 52 -4.75 2.40 -0.41
CA ALA A 52 -5.19 2.38 -1.80
C ALA A 52 -6.30 1.36 -2.06
N THR A 53 -6.22 0.19 -1.42
CA THR A 53 -7.23 -0.87 -1.55
C THR A 53 -8.58 -0.40 -1.00
N VAL A 54 -8.61 0.22 0.19
CA VAL A 54 -9.86 0.75 0.76
C VAL A 54 -10.40 1.91 -0.06
N LEU A 55 -9.53 2.79 -0.54
CA LEU A 55 -9.95 3.89 -1.40
C LEU A 55 -10.60 3.37 -2.67
N LEU A 56 -9.97 2.40 -3.35
CA LEU A 56 -10.43 1.86 -4.61
C LEU A 56 -11.73 1.03 -4.47
N VAL A 57 -11.75 0.08 -3.54
CA VAL A 57 -12.84 -0.91 -3.43
C VAL A 57 -13.97 -0.40 -2.53
N GLY A 58 -13.66 0.35 -1.48
CA GLY A 58 -14.64 0.83 -0.51
C GLY A 58 -15.15 2.23 -0.85
N THR A 59 -14.26 3.20 -0.70
CA THR A 59 -14.64 4.62 -0.72
C THR A 59 -15.14 5.08 -2.09
N LEU A 60 -14.36 4.80 -3.15
CA LEU A 60 -14.74 5.22 -4.51
C LEU A 60 -15.97 4.47 -5.03
N ASN A 61 -16.11 3.20 -4.68
CA ASN A 61 -17.32 2.43 -4.99
C ASN A 61 -18.57 3.09 -4.41
N ARG A 62 -18.54 3.45 -3.11
CA ARG A 62 -19.65 4.18 -2.46
C ARG A 62 -19.90 5.52 -3.13
N VAL A 63 -18.85 6.33 -3.34
CA VAL A 63 -18.97 7.67 -3.93
C VAL A 63 -19.59 7.61 -5.33
N MET A 64 -19.16 6.68 -6.17
CA MET A 64 -19.69 6.54 -7.52
C MET A 64 -21.17 6.16 -7.53
N ILE A 65 -21.57 5.22 -6.67
CA ILE A 65 -22.95 4.71 -6.65
C ILE A 65 -23.89 5.66 -5.91
N VAL A 66 -23.51 6.10 -4.70
CA VAL A 66 -24.42 6.83 -3.80
C VAL A 66 -24.44 8.31 -4.10
N GLU A 67 -23.25 8.92 -4.29
CA GLU A 67 -23.14 10.38 -4.41
C GLU A 67 -23.25 10.86 -5.85
N LEU A 68 -22.76 10.07 -6.81
CA LEU A 68 -22.73 10.45 -8.23
C LEU A 68 -23.78 9.71 -9.07
N GLY A 69 -24.54 8.78 -8.48
CA GLY A 69 -25.62 8.06 -9.16
C GLY A 69 -25.17 7.17 -10.32
N VAL A 70 -23.89 6.76 -10.34
CA VAL A 70 -23.36 5.88 -11.39
C VAL A 70 -23.97 4.48 -11.25
N VAL A 71 -24.34 3.85 -12.35
CA VAL A 71 -24.96 2.52 -12.35
C VAL A 71 -24.05 1.50 -11.66
N ALA A 72 -24.56 0.79 -10.65
CA ALA A 72 -23.78 -0.14 -9.82
C ALA A 72 -23.09 -1.25 -10.62
N SER A 73 -23.68 -1.75 -11.71
CA SER A 73 -23.07 -2.74 -12.59
C SER A 73 -21.84 -2.21 -13.30
N LEU A 74 -21.83 -0.94 -13.70
CA LEU A 74 -20.67 -0.29 -14.28
C LEU A 74 -19.54 -0.18 -13.25
N VAL A 75 -19.84 0.28 -12.05
CA VAL A 75 -18.87 0.42 -10.97
C VAL A 75 -18.29 -0.95 -10.60
N ALA A 76 -19.12 -1.98 -10.47
CA ALA A 76 -18.67 -3.35 -10.22
C ALA A 76 -17.71 -3.85 -11.31
N THR A 77 -17.99 -3.54 -12.58
CA THR A 77 -17.10 -3.88 -13.69
C THR A 77 -15.74 -3.17 -13.57
N MET A 78 -15.73 -1.87 -13.23
CA MET A 78 -14.49 -1.10 -13.05
C MET A 78 -13.62 -1.66 -11.91
N VAL A 79 -14.25 -2.00 -10.78
CA VAL A 79 -13.56 -2.63 -9.63
C VAL A 79 -13.06 -4.04 -9.97
N ALA A 80 -13.78 -4.78 -10.82
CA ALA A 80 -13.39 -6.12 -11.23
C ALA A 80 -12.16 -6.15 -12.16
N ILE A 81 -11.90 -5.10 -12.93
CA ILE A 81 -10.77 -5.06 -13.89
C ILE A 81 -9.42 -5.38 -13.22
N PRO A 82 -8.99 -4.72 -12.14
CA PRO A 82 -7.75 -5.06 -11.46
C PRO A 82 -7.73 -6.48 -10.90
N ILE A 83 -8.87 -6.98 -10.44
CA ILE A 83 -9.01 -8.33 -9.87
C ILE A 83 -8.83 -9.40 -10.95
N LEU A 84 -9.41 -9.20 -12.13
CA LEU A 84 -9.25 -10.09 -13.28
C LEU A 84 -7.78 -10.18 -13.74
N LEU A 85 -7.00 -9.14 -13.49
CA LEU A 85 -5.57 -9.11 -13.80
C LEU A 85 -4.68 -9.66 -12.67
N ALA A 86 -5.27 -10.11 -11.55
CA ALA A 86 -4.52 -10.73 -10.46
C ALA A 86 -3.60 -11.89 -10.89
N PRO A 87 -3.93 -12.76 -11.86
CA PRO A 87 -3.02 -13.79 -12.37
C PRO A 87 -1.70 -13.24 -12.92
N LEU A 88 -1.67 -11.99 -13.41
CA LEU A 88 -0.43 -11.34 -13.85
C LEU A 88 0.59 -11.15 -12.71
N ARG A 89 0.16 -11.22 -11.44
CA ARG A 89 1.07 -11.23 -10.29
C ARG A 89 2.11 -12.36 -10.38
N ALA A 90 1.72 -13.54 -10.85
CA ALA A 90 2.63 -14.67 -11.02
C ALA A 90 3.70 -14.35 -12.07
N VAL A 91 3.30 -13.76 -13.20
CA VAL A 91 4.22 -13.34 -14.26
C VAL A 91 5.15 -12.23 -13.80
N LEU A 92 4.61 -11.23 -13.09
CA LEU A 92 5.38 -10.11 -12.54
C LEU A 92 6.35 -10.60 -11.45
N GLY A 93 5.93 -11.52 -10.59
CA GLY A 93 6.77 -12.18 -9.60
C GLY A 93 7.95 -12.89 -10.27
N PHE A 94 7.68 -13.77 -11.22
CA PHE A 94 8.70 -14.48 -11.98
C PHE A 94 9.68 -13.51 -12.67
N LYS A 95 9.18 -12.44 -13.29
CA LYS A 95 10.01 -11.44 -13.95
C LYS A 95 10.87 -10.67 -12.95
N SER A 96 10.34 -10.35 -11.77
CA SER A 96 11.10 -9.67 -10.72
C SER A 96 12.19 -10.56 -10.10
N ASP A 97 11.94 -11.88 -10.00
CA ASP A 97 12.89 -12.86 -9.50
C ASP A 97 14.10 -13.05 -10.42
N ASN A 98 13.85 -13.01 -11.73
CA ASN A 98 14.86 -13.22 -12.77
C ASN A 98 15.50 -11.92 -13.26
N HIS A 99 15.12 -10.76 -12.71
CA HIS A 99 15.67 -9.48 -13.14
C HIS A 99 17.15 -9.35 -12.77
N LYS A 100 17.98 -9.16 -13.79
CA LYS A 100 19.42 -8.87 -13.63
C LYS A 100 19.62 -7.36 -13.66
N SER A 101 19.79 -6.75 -12.49
CA SER A 101 20.13 -5.33 -12.38
C SER A 101 21.65 -5.17 -12.30
N LEU A 102 22.19 -4.20 -13.04
CA LEU A 102 23.60 -3.79 -12.95
C LEU A 102 23.99 -3.25 -11.57
N ILE A 103 22.99 -2.77 -10.79
CA ILE A 103 23.18 -2.16 -9.45
C ILE A 103 22.87 -3.17 -8.33
N GLY A 104 22.50 -4.43 -8.67
CA GLY A 104 22.15 -5.46 -7.68
C GLY A 104 20.72 -5.35 -7.11
N TRP A 105 19.93 -4.37 -7.53
CA TRP A 105 18.56 -4.15 -7.06
C TRP A 105 17.55 -4.95 -7.88
N LYS A 106 17.31 -6.18 -7.48
CA LYS A 106 16.41 -7.08 -8.23
C LYS A 106 14.95 -6.66 -8.17
N ARG A 107 14.44 -6.27 -6.99
CA ARG A 107 13.00 -6.04 -6.73
C ARG A 107 12.61 -4.56 -6.59
N MET A 108 13.55 -3.69 -6.20
CA MET A 108 13.28 -2.26 -5.97
C MET A 108 12.68 -1.54 -7.18
N PRO A 109 13.15 -1.77 -8.43
CA PRO A 109 12.53 -1.13 -9.59
C PRO A 109 11.05 -1.46 -9.75
N TYR A 110 10.64 -2.70 -9.43
CA TYR A 110 9.24 -3.13 -9.54
C TYR A 110 8.36 -2.47 -8.48
N ILE A 111 8.87 -2.29 -7.25
CA ILE A 111 8.18 -1.54 -6.20
C ILE A 111 7.99 -0.10 -6.66
N TRP A 112 9.04 0.53 -7.15
CA TRP A 112 9.01 1.91 -7.64
C TRP A 112 8.03 2.10 -8.80
N TYR A 113 8.10 1.26 -9.83
CA TYR A 113 7.14 1.29 -10.94
C TYR A 113 5.70 1.04 -10.45
N GLY A 114 5.52 0.07 -9.55
CA GLY A 114 4.21 -0.22 -8.98
C GLY A 114 3.63 0.97 -8.24
N THR A 115 4.42 1.65 -7.42
CA THR A 115 4.00 2.85 -6.68
C THR A 115 3.71 4.01 -7.63
N MET A 116 4.51 4.22 -8.68
CA MET A 116 4.24 5.25 -9.70
C MET A 116 2.91 5.01 -10.44
N TRP A 117 2.62 3.75 -10.81
CA TRP A 117 1.35 3.41 -11.44
C TRP A 117 0.17 3.58 -10.49
N GLN A 118 0.32 3.18 -9.22
CA GLN A 118 -0.70 3.37 -8.19
C GLN A 118 -0.97 4.86 -7.95
N PHE A 119 0.08 5.65 -7.81
CA PHE A 119 0.01 7.10 -7.67
C PHE A 119 -0.65 7.77 -8.87
N GLY A 120 -0.18 7.48 -10.09
CA GLY A 120 -0.73 8.06 -11.32
C GLY A 120 -2.21 7.74 -11.51
N GLY A 121 -2.62 6.50 -11.24
CA GLY A 121 -4.01 6.09 -11.30
C GLY A 121 -4.88 6.85 -10.30
N LEU A 122 -4.44 6.97 -9.04
CA LEU A 122 -5.17 7.70 -8.00
C LEU A 122 -5.22 9.21 -8.23
N ALA A 123 -4.17 9.80 -8.79
CA ALA A 123 -4.16 11.23 -9.11
C ALA A 123 -5.17 11.59 -10.22
N VAL A 124 -5.33 10.71 -11.22
CA VAL A 124 -6.31 10.91 -12.31
C VAL A 124 -7.72 10.52 -11.90
N MET A 125 -7.88 9.66 -10.89
CA MET A 125 -9.16 9.06 -10.49
C MET A 125 -10.29 10.07 -10.21
N PRO A 126 -10.11 11.11 -9.37
CA PRO A 126 -11.20 12.01 -9.04
C PRO A 126 -11.69 12.79 -10.27
N PHE A 127 -10.78 13.17 -11.16
CA PHE A 127 -11.12 13.86 -12.39
C PHE A 127 -11.91 12.96 -13.35
N SER A 128 -11.47 11.71 -13.49
CA SER A 128 -12.17 10.73 -14.33
C SER A 128 -13.57 10.43 -13.84
N ILE A 129 -13.78 10.35 -12.52
CA ILE A 129 -15.10 10.13 -11.91
C ILE A 129 -16.02 11.34 -12.13
N ILE A 130 -15.50 12.57 -12.03
CA ILE A 130 -16.26 13.79 -12.31
C ILE A 130 -16.67 13.83 -13.79
N VAL A 131 -15.78 13.47 -14.72
CA VAL A 131 -16.12 13.36 -16.14
C VAL A 131 -17.21 12.31 -16.36
N LEU A 132 -17.12 11.16 -15.68
CA LEU A 132 -18.12 10.09 -15.79
C LEU A 132 -19.51 10.52 -15.27
N SER A 133 -19.57 11.37 -14.23
CA SER A 133 -20.83 11.83 -13.65
C SER A 133 -21.62 12.81 -14.53
N GLY A 134 -21.09 13.17 -15.71
CA GLY A 134 -21.77 14.02 -16.67
C GLY A 134 -21.70 15.52 -16.40
N ASP A 135 -20.84 15.93 -15.47
CA ASP A 135 -20.63 17.35 -15.12
C ASP A 135 -19.87 18.14 -16.21
N GLN A 136 -19.53 17.47 -17.32
CA GLN A 136 -18.79 18.07 -18.42
C GLN A 136 -19.71 18.28 -19.65
N THR A 137 -19.69 19.51 -20.12
CA THR A 137 -20.38 19.91 -21.37
C THR A 137 -19.56 19.62 -22.62
N VAL A 138 -18.30 19.20 -22.50
CA VAL A 138 -17.35 19.03 -23.59
C VAL A 138 -16.72 17.65 -23.56
N GLY A 139 -16.92 16.89 -24.64
CA GLY A 139 -16.27 15.60 -24.86
C GLY A 139 -17.23 14.48 -25.25
N PRO A 140 -16.71 13.37 -25.80
CA PRO A 140 -17.55 12.24 -26.18
C PRO A 140 -18.01 11.49 -24.89
N TRP A 141 -19.26 11.00 -24.93
CA TRP A 141 -19.91 10.30 -23.81
C TRP A 141 -19.11 9.10 -23.24
N TRP A 142 -18.29 8.46 -24.06
CA TRP A 142 -17.46 7.31 -23.64
C TRP A 142 -16.15 7.69 -22.92
N ALA A 143 -15.71 8.95 -23.01
CA ALA A 143 -14.43 9.39 -22.44
C ALA A 143 -14.33 9.15 -20.93
N GLY A 144 -15.38 9.48 -20.17
CA GLY A 144 -15.43 9.23 -18.73
C GLY A 144 -15.29 7.76 -18.38
N HIS A 145 -15.93 6.87 -19.13
CA HIS A 145 -15.87 5.43 -18.92
C HIS A 145 -14.43 4.88 -19.11
N ILE A 146 -13.75 5.31 -20.16
CA ILE A 146 -12.37 4.88 -20.45
C ILE A 146 -11.41 5.45 -19.41
N LEU A 147 -11.55 6.72 -19.04
CA LEU A 147 -10.68 7.35 -18.05
C LEU A 147 -10.80 6.69 -16.67
N VAL A 148 -12.03 6.39 -16.23
CA VAL A 148 -12.25 5.68 -14.96
C VAL A 148 -11.69 4.26 -15.03
N ALA A 149 -11.97 3.50 -16.10
CA ALA A 149 -11.44 2.16 -16.29
C ALA A 149 -9.91 2.15 -16.26
N PHE A 150 -9.27 3.10 -16.94
CA PHE A 150 -7.82 3.26 -16.93
C PHE A 150 -7.28 3.59 -15.54
N SER A 151 -7.94 4.50 -14.80
CA SER A 151 -7.52 4.88 -13.45
C SER A 151 -7.61 3.71 -12.47
N PHE A 152 -8.70 2.92 -12.52
CA PHE A 152 -8.86 1.70 -11.72
C PHE A 152 -7.80 0.65 -12.09
N LEU A 153 -7.57 0.45 -13.39
CA LEU A 153 -6.55 -0.46 -13.89
C LEU A 153 -5.16 -0.06 -13.42
N ALA A 154 -4.78 1.20 -13.60
CA ALA A 154 -3.46 1.72 -13.23
C ALA A 154 -3.22 1.59 -11.72
N THR A 155 -4.18 2.03 -10.89
CA THR A 155 -4.10 1.94 -9.43
C THR A 155 -4.00 0.49 -8.97
N GLY A 156 -4.86 -0.39 -9.47
CA GLY A 156 -4.90 -1.79 -9.07
C GLY A 156 -3.67 -2.58 -9.53
N MET A 157 -3.21 -2.38 -10.76
CA MET A 157 -1.97 -2.97 -11.27
C MET A 157 -0.76 -2.49 -10.48
N GLY A 158 -0.70 -1.18 -10.18
CA GLY A 158 0.35 -0.60 -9.35
C GLY A 158 0.38 -1.23 -7.96
N ALA A 159 -0.77 -1.33 -7.29
CA ALA A 159 -0.89 -1.98 -5.97
C ALA A 159 -0.47 -3.46 -6.03
N HIS A 160 -0.88 -4.20 -7.05
CA HIS A 160 -0.49 -5.60 -7.23
C HIS A 160 1.02 -5.76 -7.44
N LEU A 161 1.63 -4.88 -8.23
CA LEU A 161 3.07 -4.93 -8.50
C LEU A 161 3.87 -4.59 -7.24
N THR A 162 3.52 -3.50 -6.54
CA THR A 162 4.15 -3.08 -5.29
C THR A 162 4.03 -4.15 -4.22
N GLN A 163 2.84 -4.72 -4.03
CA GLN A 163 2.61 -5.76 -3.02
C GLN A 163 3.40 -7.04 -3.33
N THR A 164 3.40 -7.49 -4.58
CA THR A 164 4.10 -8.72 -4.97
C THR A 164 5.61 -8.58 -4.80
N ALA A 165 6.19 -7.50 -5.33
CA ALA A 165 7.63 -7.26 -5.25
C ALA A 165 8.07 -6.93 -3.81
N GLY A 166 7.25 -6.19 -3.05
CA GLY A 166 7.53 -5.85 -1.66
C GLY A 166 7.48 -7.03 -0.71
N LEU A 167 6.46 -7.90 -0.82
CA LEU A 167 6.38 -9.16 -0.05
C LEU A 167 7.57 -10.07 -0.35
N ALA A 168 7.93 -10.18 -1.62
CA ALA A 168 9.07 -10.97 -2.04
C ALA A 168 10.41 -10.39 -1.51
N LEU A 169 10.57 -9.05 -1.54
CA LEU A 169 11.74 -8.38 -0.97
C LEU A 169 11.87 -8.64 0.55
N ALA A 170 10.75 -8.57 1.27
CA ALA A 170 10.72 -8.84 2.71
C ALA A 170 11.05 -10.31 3.01
N ALA A 171 10.51 -11.24 2.23
CA ALA A 171 10.79 -12.67 2.35
C ALA A 171 12.25 -13.02 2.06
N ASP A 172 12.89 -12.34 1.09
CA ASP A 172 14.32 -12.52 0.76
C ASP A 172 15.26 -12.01 1.87
N ARG A 173 14.82 -10.99 2.62
CA ARG A 173 15.60 -10.42 3.74
C ARG A 173 15.38 -11.16 5.05
N ALA A 174 14.33 -11.95 5.16
CA ALA A 174 14.03 -12.75 6.33
C ALA A 174 14.85 -14.06 6.33
N THR A 175 15.24 -14.53 7.51
CA THR A 175 15.80 -15.86 7.67
C THR A 175 14.70 -16.91 7.53
N ASP A 176 15.03 -18.17 7.22
CA ASP A 176 14.03 -19.24 7.09
C ASP A 176 13.17 -19.42 8.35
N LYS A 177 13.73 -19.14 9.54
CA LYS A 177 13.02 -19.22 10.82
C LYS A 177 12.04 -18.06 11.04
N THR A 178 12.37 -16.87 10.56
CA THR A 178 11.59 -15.64 10.81
C THR A 178 10.67 -15.24 9.64
N ARG A 179 10.78 -15.92 8.49
CA ARG A 179 10.05 -15.56 7.27
C ARG A 179 8.53 -15.49 7.46
N SER A 180 7.95 -16.47 8.16
CA SER A 180 6.50 -16.49 8.42
C SER A 180 6.04 -15.30 9.27
N GLN A 181 6.83 -14.93 10.29
CA GLN A 181 6.54 -13.80 11.18
C GLN A 181 6.69 -12.45 10.46
N VAL A 182 7.72 -12.32 9.61
CA VAL A 182 7.91 -11.13 8.76
C VAL A 182 6.71 -10.95 7.84
N VAL A 183 6.28 -12.00 7.16
CA VAL A 183 5.10 -11.94 6.28
C VAL A 183 3.83 -11.63 7.08
N ALA A 184 3.65 -12.24 8.26
CA ALA A 184 2.51 -11.94 9.14
C ALA A 184 2.48 -10.46 9.54
N LEU A 185 3.62 -9.87 9.92
CA LEU A 185 3.73 -8.44 10.25
C LEU A 185 3.32 -7.56 9.05
N LEU A 186 3.76 -7.90 7.85
CA LEU A 186 3.38 -7.17 6.64
C LEU A 186 1.87 -7.18 6.41
N TYR A 187 1.20 -8.31 6.63
CA TYR A 187 -0.27 -8.37 6.54
C TYR A 187 -0.97 -7.59 7.66
N VAL A 188 -0.43 -7.58 8.87
CA VAL A 188 -0.94 -6.74 9.96
C VAL A 188 -0.84 -5.26 9.60
N MET A 189 0.29 -4.83 9.05
CA MET A 189 0.48 -3.45 8.59
C MET A 189 -0.46 -3.10 7.42
N PHE A 190 -0.72 -4.04 6.52
CA PHE A 190 -1.72 -3.88 5.47
C PHE A 190 -3.13 -3.65 6.06
N LEU A 191 -3.54 -4.48 7.02
CA LEU A 191 -4.85 -4.35 7.69
C LEU A 191 -4.95 -3.06 8.51
N LEU A 192 -3.87 -2.64 9.17
CA LEU A 192 -3.80 -1.34 9.85
C LEU A 192 -4.00 -0.19 8.87
N GLY A 193 -3.33 -0.24 7.71
CA GLY A 193 -3.52 0.74 6.65
C GLY A 193 -4.97 0.79 6.16
N MET A 194 -5.60 -0.37 5.96
CA MET A 194 -7.02 -0.45 5.59
C MET A 194 -7.92 0.14 6.68
N GLY A 195 -7.70 -0.18 7.95
CA GLY A 195 -8.50 0.32 9.07
C GLY A 195 -8.39 1.83 9.23
N LEU A 196 -7.17 2.37 9.18
CA LEU A 196 -6.92 3.81 9.23
C LEU A 196 -7.58 4.54 8.04
N ALA A 197 -7.46 4.00 6.83
CA ALA A 197 -8.09 4.56 5.64
C ALA A 197 -9.62 4.56 5.75
N ALA A 198 -10.22 3.47 6.20
CA ALA A 198 -11.66 3.38 6.36
C ALA A 198 -12.20 4.42 7.36
N LEU A 199 -11.49 4.64 8.46
CA LEU A 199 -11.84 5.65 9.44
C LEU A 199 -11.65 7.07 8.89
N THR A 200 -10.48 7.38 8.34
CA THR A 200 -10.16 8.73 7.83
C THR A 200 -11.05 9.13 6.66
N PHE A 201 -11.23 8.25 5.67
CA PHE A 201 -12.08 8.56 4.51
C PHE A 201 -13.56 8.56 4.87
N GLY A 202 -13.98 7.70 5.81
CA GLY A 202 -15.34 7.71 6.34
C GLY A 202 -15.69 9.03 7.00
N LEU A 203 -14.77 9.60 7.79
CA LEU A 203 -14.96 10.89 8.45
C LEU A 203 -14.84 12.08 7.48
N LEU A 204 -13.83 12.08 6.60
CA LEU A 204 -13.60 13.17 5.65
C LEU A 204 -14.71 13.31 4.60
N LEU A 205 -15.29 12.18 4.19
CA LEU A 205 -16.36 12.14 3.19
C LEU A 205 -17.75 12.00 3.80
N ALA A 206 -17.92 12.21 5.12
CA ALA A 206 -19.23 12.24 5.76
C ALA A 206 -20.13 13.31 5.13
N ASP A 207 -19.57 14.52 4.93
CA ASP A 207 -20.20 15.60 4.16
C ASP A 207 -19.56 15.62 2.77
N PHE A 208 -20.10 14.85 1.84
CA PHE A 208 -19.52 14.72 0.50
C PHE A 208 -19.53 16.03 -0.28
N THR A 209 -18.38 16.38 -0.85
CA THR A 209 -18.24 17.38 -1.91
C THR A 209 -17.21 16.88 -2.93
N LYS A 210 -17.40 17.25 -4.21
CA LYS A 210 -16.45 16.89 -5.28
C LYS A 210 -15.03 17.36 -4.97
N PHE A 211 -14.91 18.53 -4.31
CA PHE A 211 -13.64 19.09 -3.89
C PHE A 211 -12.97 18.24 -2.80
N LYS A 212 -13.72 17.74 -1.80
CA LYS A 212 -13.21 16.81 -0.78
C LYS A 212 -12.72 15.50 -1.38
N LEU A 213 -13.40 14.99 -2.42
CA LEU A 213 -12.94 13.80 -3.12
C LEU A 213 -11.58 14.00 -3.76
N ILE A 214 -11.38 15.14 -4.44
CA ILE A 214 -10.08 15.51 -5.03
C ILE A 214 -9.02 15.61 -3.93
N GLN A 215 -9.32 16.31 -2.83
CA GLN A 215 -8.38 16.46 -1.73
C GLN A 215 -7.97 15.12 -1.11
N VAL A 216 -8.92 14.21 -0.87
CA VAL A 216 -8.65 12.88 -0.31
C VAL A 216 -7.76 12.06 -1.23
N CYS A 217 -8.05 12.04 -2.53
CA CYS A 217 -7.24 11.31 -3.49
C CYS A 217 -5.83 11.91 -3.64
N LEU A 218 -5.69 13.24 -3.65
CA LEU A 218 -4.41 13.91 -3.79
C LEU A 218 -3.59 13.89 -2.49
N LEU A 219 -4.22 14.01 -1.32
CA LEU A 219 -3.54 13.89 -0.03
C LEU A 219 -2.83 12.53 0.07
N TYR A 220 -3.56 11.45 -0.28
CA TYR A 220 -2.97 10.12 -0.27
C TYR A 220 -1.81 9.97 -1.27
N THR A 221 -1.91 10.63 -2.44
CA THR A 221 -0.83 10.57 -3.43
C THR A 221 0.44 11.29 -2.96
N SER A 222 0.34 12.37 -2.18
CA SER A 222 1.50 13.06 -1.61
C SER A 222 2.19 12.24 -0.51
N ASP A 223 1.42 11.63 0.38
CA ASP A 223 1.96 10.75 1.45
C ASP A 223 2.71 9.54 0.88
N ALA A 224 2.16 8.91 -0.15
CA ALA A 224 2.81 7.77 -0.80
C ALA A 224 4.13 8.14 -1.52
N ALA A 225 4.27 9.40 -1.96
CA ALA A 225 5.52 9.89 -2.55
C ALA A 225 6.61 10.11 -1.49
N ASP A 226 6.25 10.59 -0.30
CA ASP A 226 7.20 10.80 0.80
C ASP A 226 7.75 9.48 1.36
N ASP A 227 6.94 8.41 1.41
CA ASP A 227 7.36 7.07 1.84
C ASP A 227 8.40 6.42 0.91
N LEU A 228 8.54 6.90 -0.34
CA LEU A 228 9.54 6.41 -1.30
C LEU A 228 10.94 6.97 -1.07
N TRP A 229 11.07 8.09 -0.33
CA TRP A 229 12.34 8.76 -0.09
C TRP A 229 12.97 8.40 1.28
N CYS A 230 12.29 7.64 2.11
CA CYS A 230 12.79 7.09 3.38
C CYS A 230 13.27 5.65 3.25
#